data_e1149e23d1b99b512dbed6d8004b92b8
#
_entry.id   e1149e23d1b99b512dbed6d8004b92b8
#
_cell.length_a   1.000
_cell.length_b   1.000
_cell.length_c   1.000
_cell.angle_alpha   90.00
_cell.angle_beta   90.00
_cell.angle_gamma   90.00
#
_symmetry.space_group_name_H-M   'P 1'
#
loop_
_entity.id
_entity.type
_entity.pdbx_description
1 polymer ?
#
loop_
_entity_poly.entity_id
_entity_poly.type
_entity_poly.pdbx_seq_one_letter_code
_entity_poly.pdbx_strand_id
1 'polypeptide(L)'
;MKQEQIDALRHLPIPDQGLMIDGQWAAATSGQTVPVISPIDGQQLCTIAAAGQADVDRAVQAARRSFEQGVWSRMAPAERKIILHRIADCIEARHAELAVLGVRDNGTEIAMAWKAEPGSAAGTFRYYAECVDKINGEIAPTPEGTLGLIHKEAVGVVGAIVPWNFPLMIGAWKIAPALAAGNSVVLKSSEDASLSLLLLAQLCLEAGLPPGVLNVVTGTGAEAGEALARHMDVDILTFTGSGPVGRLLLKASAESNLKRVYLELGGKSPNIVFDDAIDLAQAAKVSAMGIFRNSGQVCVAGSRLLVQRSVHDEFVERLQKIAASLRVGDPLDVNTEIGAVSSARQLAKNLAAVQTAQQQGARLRVGGQALQPVAGGSYMAPALFDGVTPDMNLAREEVFGPVLAAMPFDDEADAVRLANDSTYGLASAVWTGSLSRAHRMVRAIKAGVVHVNTYGGPDITVPLGGVRQSGNGHDKSMHALDKYLDLKTAWIQL
;
A
#
# COMPACT_ATOMS: atom_id res chain seq x y z
N MET A 1 7.12 -21.80 -6.86
CA MET A 1 6.54 -22.00 -5.51
C MET A 1 5.99 -23.43 -5.42
N LYS A 2 6.40 -24.20 -4.41
CA LYS A 2 5.92 -25.56 -4.16
C LYS A 2 5.24 -25.61 -2.79
N GLN A 3 4.15 -26.37 -2.65
CA GLN A 3 3.42 -26.53 -1.39
C GLN A 3 4.33 -27.02 -0.25
N GLU A 4 5.19 -28.02 -0.53
CA GLU A 4 6.14 -28.57 0.44
C GLU A 4 7.04 -27.50 1.09
N GLN A 5 7.47 -26.50 0.32
CA GLN A 5 8.29 -25.41 0.81
C GLN A 5 7.49 -24.48 1.77
N ILE A 6 6.21 -24.26 1.44
CA ILE A 6 5.31 -23.46 2.30
C ILE A 6 5.04 -24.22 3.60
N ASP A 7 4.74 -25.51 3.51
CA ASP A 7 4.43 -26.37 4.66
C ASP A 7 5.60 -26.48 5.63
N ALA A 8 6.83 -26.49 5.13
CA ALA A 8 8.04 -26.47 5.94
C ALA A 8 8.16 -25.16 6.77
N LEU A 9 7.64 -24.03 6.26
CA LEU A 9 7.75 -22.71 6.90
C LEU A 9 6.53 -22.35 7.75
N ARG A 10 5.33 -22.86 7.39
CA ARG A 10 4.07 -22.43 8.01
C ARG A 10 3.98 -22.74 9.51
N HIS A 11 4.68 -23.74 9.99
CA HIS A 11 4.66 -24.17 11.39
C HIS A 11 5.89 -23.74 12.21
N LEU A 12 6.81 -23.01 11.57
CA LEU A 12 7.95 -22.48 12.32
C LEU A 12 7.48 -21.55 13.44
N PRO A 13 8.01 -21.72 14.67
CA PRO A 13 7.68 -20.82 15.75
C PRO A 13 8.15 -19.40 15.43
N ILE A 14 7.34 -18.42 15.78
CA ILE A 14 7.68 -17.01 15.66
C ILE A 14 7.95 -16.51 17.08
N PRO A 15 9.20 -16.12 17.41
CA PRO A 15 9.49 -15.56 18.72
C PRO A 15 8.80 -14.21 18.90
N ASP A 16 8.60 -13.80 20.15
CA ASP A 16 8.16 -12.46 20.48
C ASP A 16 9.12 -11.42 19.90
N GLN A 17 8.58 -10.33 19.34
CA GLN A 17 9.35 -9.34 18.59
C GLN A 17 9.50 -8.04 19.38
N GLY A 18 10.72 -7.52 19.40
CA GLY A 18 11.04 -6.19 19.92
C GLY A 18 10.85 -5.08 18.86
N LEU A 19 11.21 -3.87 19.26
CA LEU A 19 11.44 -2.74 18.38
C LEU A 19 12.85 -2.85 17.78
N MET A 20 13.04 -2.45 16.52
CA MET A 20 14.38 -2.30 15.93
C MET A 20 14.80 -0.84 16.02
N ILE A 21 15.66 -0.49 16.96
CA ILE A 21 16.12 0.88 17.20
C ILE A 21 17.66 0.88 17.23
N ASP A 22 18.28 1.76 16.44
CA ASP A 22 19.73 1.93 16.38
C ASP A 22 20.49 0.62 16.08
N GLY A 23 19.89 -0.22 15.23
CA GLY A 23 20.45 -1.52 14.85
C GLY A 23 20.33 -2.60 15.91
N GLN A 24 19.54 -2.38 16.97
CA GLN A 24 19.38 -3.33 18.07
C GLN A 24 17.90 -3.63 18.34
N TRP A 25 17.63 -4.87 18.72
CA TRP A 25 16.33 -5.27 19.24
C TRP A 25 16.13 -4.75 20.67
N ALA A 26 15.00 -4.12 20.93
CA ALA A 26 14.66 -3.55 22.23
C ALA A 26 13.21 -3.83 22.61
N ALA A 27 12.96 -4.11 23.89
CA ALA A 27 11.59 -4.08 24.41
C ALA A 27 11.04 -2.64 24.40
N ALA A 28 9.72 -2.50 24.43
CA ALA A 28 9.09 -1.20 24.69
C ALA A 28 9.49 -0.73 26.11
N THR A 29 9.71 0.57 26.28
CA THR A 29 10.07 1.18 27.56
C THR A 29 9.02 0.89 28.65
N SER A 30 7.75 0.79 28.28
CA SER A 30 6.65 0.43 29.16
C SER A 30 6.59 -1.05 29.52
N GLY A 31 7.32 -1.92 28.80
CA GLY A 31 7.21 -3.38 28.87
C GLY A 31 5.92 -3.93 28.24
N GLN A 32 5.07 -3.08 27.66
CA GLN A 32 3.81 -3.52 27.06
C GLN A 32 4.03 -4.19 25.70
N THR A 33 3.13 -5.11 25.37
CA THR A 33 3.12 -5.84 24.09
C THR A 33 1.70 -5.87 23.49
N VAL A 34 1.64 -6.12 22.19
CA VAL A 34 0.39 -6.35 21.44
C VAL A 34 0.44 -7.78 20.90
N PRO A 35 -0.62 -8.58 21.06
CA PRO A 35 -0.69 -9.91 20.44
C PRO A 35 -0.84 -9.80 18.93
N VAL A 36 -0.11 -10.61 18.20
CA VAL A 36 -0.26 -10.80 16.74
C VAL A 36 -1.19 -11.97 16.52
N ILE A 37 -2.37 -11.71 16.01
CA ILE A 37 -3.42 -12.71 15.77
C ILE A 37 -3.49 -13.05 14.29
N SER A 38 -3.28 -14.32 13.95
CA SER A 38 -3.43 -14.79 12.58
C SER A 38 -4.88 -14.73 12.11
N PRO A 39 -5.19 -14.10 10.99
CA PRO A 39 -6.53 -14.13 10.43
C PRO A 39 -6.90 -15.49 9.82
N ILE A 40 -5.94 -16.39 9.66
CA ILE A 40 -6.14 -17.72 9.07
C ILE A 40 -7.02 -18.60 9.98
N ASP A 41 -6.75 -18.56 11.30
CA ASP A 41 -7.35 -19.46 12.28
C ASP A 41 -7.68 -18.78 13.62
N GLY A 42 -7.44 -17.46 13.73
CA GLY A 42 -7.65 -16.69 14.95
C GLY A 42 -6.64 -16.98 16.08
N GLN A 43 -5.59 -17.77 15.82
CA GLN A 43 -4.59 -18.08 16.83
C GLN A 43 -3.55 -16.98 16.98
N GLN A 44 -3.03 -16.83 18.18
CA GLN A 44 -1.92 -15.93 18.46
C GLN A 44 -0.61 -16.54 17.92
N LEU A 45 0.10 -15.79 17.07
CA LEU A 45 1.40 -16.17 16.52
C LEU A 45 2.54 -15.87 17.48
N CYS A 46 2.54 -14.67 18.03
CA CYS A 46 3.55 -14.15 18.97
C CYS A 46 3.01 -12.86 19.60
N THR A 47 3.87 -12.13 20.31
CA THR A 47 3.65 -10.73 20.69
C THR A 47 4.66 -9.80 20.02
N ILE A 48 4.26 -8.53 19.79
CA ILE A 48 5.15 -7.47 19.38
C ILE A 48 5.23 -6.40 20.46
N ALA A 49 6.36 -5.72 20.61
CA ALA A 49 6.51 -4.62 21.55
C ALA A 49 5.55 -3.46 21.21
N ALA A 50 4.87 -2.90 22.21
CA ALA A 50 3.98 -1.76 22.05
C ALA A 50 4.74 -0.45 22.34
N ALA A 51 5.28 0.18 21.28
CA ALA A 51 6.00 1.44 21.41
C ALA A 51 5.07 2.57 21.90
N GLY A 52 5.52 3.31 22.92
CA GLY A 52 4.95 4.57 23.35
C GLY A 52 5.79 5.77 22.90
N GLN A 53 5.46 6.97 23.41
CA GLN A 53 6.18 8.22 23.13
C GLN A 53 7.70 8.09 23.33
N ALA A 54 8.15 7.53 24.46
CA ALA A 54 9.57 7.41 24.79
C ALA A 54 10.35 6.53 23.80
N ASP A 55 9.71 5.48 23.26
CA ASP A 55 10.32 4.59 22.27
C ASP A 55 10.42 5.26 20.90
N VAL A 56 9.38 6.01 20.51
CA VAL A 56 9.40 6.82 19.28
C VAL A 56 10.48 7.90 19.37
N ASP A 57 10.61 8.58 20.52
CA ASP A 57 11.66 9.56 20.76
C ASP A 57 13.06 8.92 20.58
N ARG A 58 13.30 7.73 21.16
CA ARG A 58 14.56 6.98 20.98
C ARG A 58 14.85 6.67 19.52
N ALA A 59 13.82 6.20 18.79
CA ALA A 59 13.95 5.86 17.37
C ALA A 59 14.25 7.09 16.50
N VAL A 60 13.55 8.20 16.75
CA VAL A 60 13.78 9.48 16.03
C VAL A 60 15.15 10.05 16.36
N GLN A 61 15.58 10.01 17.63
CA GLN A 61 16.93 10.45 18.01
C GLN A 61 18.03 9.59 17.37
N ALA A 62 17.83 8.27 17.25
CA ALA A 62 18.78 7.40 16.53
C ALA A 62 18.85 7.79 15.04
N ALA A 63 17.69 8.00 14.41
CA ALA A 63 17.62 8.45 13.01
C ALA A 63 18.28 9.82 12.81
N ARG A 64 18.03 10.79 13.70
CA ARG A 64 18.63 12.12 13.66
C ARG A 64 20.15 12.08 13.83
N ARG A 65 20.66 11.36 14.83
CA ARG A 65 22.10 11.17 15.02
C ARG A 65 22.76 10.57 13.78
N SER A 66 22.19 9.50 13.23
CA SER A 66 22.72 8.84 12.03
C SER A 66 22.76 9.79 10.83
N PHE A 67 21.74 10.61 10.63
CA PHE A 67 21.67 11.61 9.57
C PHE A 67 22.72 12.71 9.73
N GLU A 68 22.82 13.32 10.92
CA GLU A 68 23.74 14.43 11.23
C GLU A 68 25.21 13.98 11.21
N GLN A 69 25.50 12.79 11.69
CA GLN A 69 26.84 12.19 11.61
C GLN A 69 27.24 11.87 10.15
N GLY A 70 26.26 11.79 9.25
CA GLY A 70 26.50 11.58 7.82
C GLY A 70 26.91 10.16 7.46
N VAL A 71 26.68 9.19 8.35
CA VAL A 71 27.05 7.79 8.09
C VAL A 71 26.35 7.21 6.87
N TRP A 72 25.21 7.79 6.49
CA TRP A 72 24.44 7.47 5.29
C TRP A 72 24.26 8.68 4.38
N SER A 73 23.84 9.83 4.91
CA SER A 73 23.53 11.04 4.13
C SER A 73 24.72 11.58 3.35
N ARG A 74 25.95 11.44 3.88
CA ARG A 74 27.21 11.82 3.23
C ARG A 74 28.00 10.65 2.64
N MET A 75 27.48 9.41 2.71
CA MET A 75 28.08 8.26 2.04
C MET A 75 28.09 8.47 0.53
N ALA A 76 29.15 8.06 -0.13
CA ALA A 76 29.25 8.19 -1.58
C ALA A 76 28.07 7.51 -2.30
N PRO A 77 27.47 8.12 -3.34
CA PRO A 77 26.33 7.53 -4.05
C PRO A 77 26.57 6.09 -4.50
N ALA A 78 27.77 5.78 -4.99
CA ALA A 78 28.15 4.43 -5.42
C ALA A 78 28.11 3.40 -4.27
N GLU A 79 28.49 3.78 -3.06
CA GLU A 79 28.46 2.91 -1.88
C GLU A 79 27.01 2.68 -1.42
N ARG A 80 26.19 3.73 -1.37
CA ARG A 80 24.74 3.60 -1.06
C ARG A 80 24.04 2.67 -2.06
N LYS A 81 24.34 2.81 -3.36
CA LYS A 81 23.82 1.93 -4.42
C LYS A 81 24.13 0.47 -4.14
N ILE A 82 25.38 0.15 -3.78
CA ILE A 82 25.81 -1.22 -3.47
C ILE A 82 24.98 -1.80 -2.29
N ILE A 83 24.80 -1.02 -1.22
CA ILE A 83 24.04 -1.47 -0.05
C ILE A 83 22.57 -1.70 -0.41
N LEU A 84 21.94 -0.81 -1.17
CA LEU A 84 20.56 -0.98 -1.62
C LEU A 84 20.38 -2.24 -2.48
N HIS A 85 21.34 -2.57 -3.35
CA HIS A 85 21.35 -3.83 -4.10
C HIS A 85 21.49 -5.04 -3.18
N ARG A 86 22.37 -4.99 -2.17
CA ARG A 86 22.52 -6.06 -1.18
C ARG A 86 21.24 -6.29 -0.38
N ILE A 87 20.51 -5.22 -0.03
CA ILE A 87 19.20 -5.36 0.62
C ILE A 87 18.25 -6.15 -0.28
N ALA A 88 18.20 -5.85 -1.57
CA ALA A 88 17.39 -6.61 -2.52
C ALA A 88 17.81 -8.08 -2.59
N ASP A 89 19.11 -8.36 -2.60
CA ASP A 89 19.67 -9.72 -2.62
C ASP A 89 19.28 -10.48 -1.33
N CYS A 90 19.34 -9.84 -0.15
CA CYS A 90 18.91 -10.42 1.12
C CYS A 90 17.41 -10.74 1.12
N ILE A 91 16.56 -9.85 0.57
CA ILE A 91 15.12 -10.09 0.43
C ILE A 91 14.86 -11.30 -0.49
N GLU A 92 15.55 -11.39 -1.63
CA GLU A 92 15.41 -12.52 -2.55
C GLU A 92 15.87 -13.83 -1.95
N ALA A 93 16.97 -13.83 -1.19
CA ALA A 93 17.47 -15.01 -0.49
C ALA A 93 16.49 -15.54 0.57
N ARG A 94 15.69 -14.66 1.18
CA ARG A 94 14.67 -15.00 2.20
C ARG A 94 13.25 -14.91 1.67
N HIS A 95 13.07 -14.97 0.34
CA HIS A 95 11.79 -14.76 -0.36
C HIS A 95 10.64 -15.61 0.19
N ALA A 96 10.85 -16.91 0.29
CA ALA A 96 9.82 -17.85 0.76
C ALA A 96 9.42 -17.56 2.22
N GLU A 97 10.39 -17.28 3.06
CA GLU A 97 10.18 -16.97 4.47
C GLU A 97 9.37 -15.66 4.63
N LEU A 98 9.77 -14.59 3.95
CA LEU A 98 9.04 -13.32 3.96
C LEU A 98 7.60 -13.48 3.46
N ALA A 99 7.40 -14.24 2.38
CA ALA A 99 6.07 -14.49 1.83
C ALA A 99 5.18 -15.26 2.83
N VAL A 100 5.67 -16.38 3.38
CA VAL A 100 4.91 -17.21 4.33
C VAL A 100 4.66 -16.46 5.64
N LEU A 101 5.66 -15.74 6.16
CA LEU A 101 5.52 -14.91 7.36
C LEU A 101 4.43 -13.84 7.17
N GLY A 102 4.45 -13.12 6.04
CA GLY A 102 3.44 -12.13 5.72
C GLY A 102 2.04 -12.71 5.60
N VAL A 103 1.88 -13.89 4.95
CA VAL A 103 0.58 -14.57 4.85
C VAL A 103 0.05 -14.99 6.22
N ARG A 104 0.90 -15.48 7.12
CA ARG A 104 0.50 -15.83 8.50
C ARG A 104 0.02 -14.62 9.28
N ASP A 105 0.60 -13.46 9.00
CA ASP A 105 0.35 -12.19 9.69
C ASP A 105 -0.92 -11.47 9.15
N ASN A 106 -1.16 -11.47 7.82
CA ASN A 106 -2.23 -10.67 7.21
C ASN A 106 -3.30 -11.45 6.41
N GLY A 107 -3.09 -12.74 6.16
CA GLY A 107 -4.08 -13.61 5.50
C GLY A 107 -4.16 -13.50 3.98
N THR A 108 -3.27 -12.76 3.31
CA THR A 108 -3.19 -12.68 1.84
C THR A 108 -2.91 -14.07 1.25
N GLU A 109 -3.60 -14.46 0.16
CA GLU A 109 -3.31 -15.72 -0.53
C GLU A 109 -1.85 -15.80 -0.98
N ILE A 110 -1.19 -16.94 -0.76
CA ILE A 110 0.26 -17.12 -0.99
C ILE A 110 0.66 -16.85 -2.44
N ALA A 111 -0.21 -17.14 -3.40
CA ALA A 111 0.04 -16.87 -4.82
C ALA A 111 0.21 -15.37 -5.11
N MET A 112 -0.53 -14.53 -4.40
CA MET A 112 -0.43 -13.07 -4.46
C MET A 112 0.76 -12.58 -3.63
N ALA A 113 0.86 -13.01 -2.36
CA ALA A 113 1.91 -12.59 -1.45
C ALA A 113 3.31 -12.89 -2.00
N TRP A 114 3.50 -14.04 -2.62
CA TRP A 114 4.77 -14.43 -3.25
C TRP A 114 5.27 -13.40 -4.27
N LYS A 115 4.38 -12.86 -5.09
CA LYS A 115 4.73 -11.88 -6.14
C LYS A 115 4.75 -10.46 -5.61
N ALA A 116 3.72 -10.08 -4.86
CA ALA A 116 3.48 -8.70 -4.47
C ALA A 116 4.35 -8.25 -3.30
N GLU A 117 4.70 -9.14 -2.37
CA GLU A 117 5.42 -8.76 -1.17
C GLU A 117 6.95 -8.85 -1.37
N PRO A 118 7.66 -9.96 -1.19
CA PRO A 118 9.11 -9.97 -1.31
C PRO A 118 9.60 -9.65 -2.72
N GLY A 119 8.90 -10.12 -3.76
CA GLY A 119 9.30 -9.86 -5.14
C GLY A 119 9.24 -8.38 -5.51
N SER A 120 8.15 -7.70 -5.12
CA SER A 120 8.01 -6.25 -5.33
C SER A 120 8.97 -5.45 -4.46
N ALA A 121 9.20 -5.87 -3.20
CA ALA A 121 10.13 -5.19 -2.30
C ALA A 121 11.56 -5.23 -2.85
N ALA A 122 12.06 -6.41 -3.23
CA ALA A 122 13.39 -6.55 -3.85
C ALA A 122 13.52 -5.71 -5.12
N GLY A 123 12.52 -5.79 -6.02
CA GLY A 123 12.49 -4.98 -7.24
C GLY A 123 12.50 -3.47 -6.95
N THR A 124 11.81 -3.04 -5.89
CA THR A 124 11.78 -1.63 -5.46
C THR A 124 13.16 -1.16 -4.97
N PHE A 125 13.83 -1.94 -4.12
CA PHE A 125 15.20 -1.60 -3.68
C PHE A 125 16.19 -1.57 -4.86
N ARG A 126 16.10 -2.50 -5.82
CA ARG A 126 16.93 -2.47 -7.03
C ARG A 126 16.66 -1.22 -7.86
N TYR A 127 15.39 -0.89 -8.10
CA TYR A 127 15.01 0.29 -8.86
C TYR A 127 15.60 1.58 -8.25
N TYR A 128 15.43 1.78 -6.94
CA TYR A 128 15.95 2.98 -6.29
C TYR A 128 17.45 2.94 -6.09
N ALA A 129 18.10 1.78 -6.01
CA ALA A 129 19.54 1.68 -6.10
C ALA A 129 20.06 2.29 -7.41
N GLU A 130 19.40 1.99 -8.54
CA GLU A 130 19.73 2.58 -9.84
C GLU A 130 19.37 4.06 -9.95
N CYS A 131 18.50 4.59 -9.09
CA CYS A 131 18.15 6.01 -9.07
C CYS A 131 19.15 6.88 -8.31
N VAL A 132 19.97 6.33 -7.41
CA VAL A 132 20.87 7.08 -6.52
C VAL A 132 21.76 8.07 -7.30
N ASP A 133 22.33 7.64 -8.42
CA ASP A 133 23.22 8.44 -9.27
C ASP A 133 22.49 9.26 -10.36
N LYS A 134 21.16 9.37 -10.28
CA LYS A 134 20.30 10.17 -11.16
C LYS A 134 19.65 11.35 -10.46
N ILE A 135 19.96 11.57 -9.18
CA ILE A 135 19.49 12.73 -8.41
C ILE A 135 20.42 13.92 -8.70
N ASN A 136 20.20 14.56 -9.85
CA ASN A 136 21.01 15.68 -10.29
C ASN A 136 20.48 17.01 -9.78
N GLY A 137 21.38 17.97 -9.48
CA GLY A 137 21.07 19.38 -9.33
C GLY A 137 20.95 20.10 -10.68
N GLU A 138 20.73 21.41 -10.63
CA GLU A 138 20.52 22.25 -11.82
C GLU A 138 21.42 23.49 -11.76
N ILE A 139 21.75 24.03 -12.95
CA ILE A 139 22.39 25.35 -13.10
C ILE A 139 21.34 26.29 -13.68
N ALA A 140 20.98 27.32 -12.90
CA ALA A 140 19.98 28.30 -13.33
C ALA A 140 20.55 29.30 -14.33
N PRO A 141 19.78 29.80 -15.32
CA PRO A 141 20.21 30.89 -16.19
C PRO A 141 20.26 32.19 -15.38
N THR A 142 21.46 32.77 -15.24
CA THR A 142 21.71 33.96 -14.42
C THR A 142 22.46 35.02 -15.26
N PRO A 143 22.44 36.31 -14.86
CA PRO A 143 23.28 37.33 -15.50
C PRO A 143 24.78 36.99 -15.48
N GLU A 144 25.54 37.52 -16.43
CA GLU A 144 26.97 37.41 -16.46
C GLU A 144 27.60 37.88 -15.12
N GLY A 145 28.56 37.11 -14.63
CA GLY A 145 29.20 37.39 -13.33
C GLY A 145 28.46 36.76 -12.12
N THR A 146 27.39 36.01 -12.35
CA THR A 146 26.63 35.29 -11.28
C THR A 146 26.44 33.83 -11.65
N LEU A 147 26.57 32.94 -10.66
CA LEU A 147 26.31 31.52 -10.82
C LEU A 147 25.21 31.09 -9.84
N GLY A 148 24.09 30.62 -10.37
CA GLY A 148 22.99 30.03 -9.61
C GLY A 148 23.02 28.50 -9.67
N LEU A 149 23.22 27.84 -8.54
CA LEU A 149 23.15 26.38 -8.43
C LEU A 149 21.91 25.98 -7.63
N ILE A 150 21.22 24.94 -8.08
CA ILE A 150 20.10 24.33 -7.36
C ILE A 150 20.52 22.93 -6.93
N HIS A 151 20.70 22.74 -5.63
CA HIS A 151 21.06 21.47 -5.03
C HIS A 151 19.79 20.71 -4.63
N LYS A 152 19.80 19.38 -4.77
CA LYS A 152 18.81 18.47 -4.18
C LYS A 152 19.44 17.80 -2.97
N GLU A 153 18.92 18.08 -1.78
CA GLU A 153 19.45 17.58 -0.52
C GLU A 153 18.44 16.68 0.16
N ALA A 154 18.90 15.64 0.88
CA ALA A 154 18.04 14.81 1.71
C ALA A 154 17.34 15.67 2.77
N VAL A 155 16.03 15.46 2.98
CA VAL A 155 15.23 16.26 3.93
C VAL A 155 15.63 16.03 5.39
N GLY A 156 16.13 14.83 5.76
CA GLY A 156 16.55 14.50 7.13
C GLY A 156 15.94 13.20 7.65
N VAL A 157 15.06 13.30 8.64
CA VAL A 157 14.36 12.17 9.25
C VAL A 157 12.98 12.00 8.65
N VAL A 158 12.73 10.84 8.06
CA VAL A 158 11.45 10.46 7.46
C VAL A 158 10.67 9.60 8.44
N GLY A 159 9.51 10.06 8.88
CA GLY A 159 8.50 9.22 9.50
C GLY A 159 7.69 8.50 8.42
N ALA A 160 7.63 7.17 8.48
CA ALA A 160 6.84 6.36 7.57
C ALA A 160 5.83 5.51 8.33
N ILE A 161 4.55 5.60 7.98
CA ILE A 161 3.48 4.80 8.58
C ILE A 161 2.81 3.99 7.48
N VAL A 162 2.78 2.66 7.63
CA VAL A 162 2.33 1.73 6.60
C VAL A 162 1.18 0.84 7.05
N PRO A 163 0.30 0.41 6.11
CA PRO A 163 -0.87 -0.39 6.40
C PRO A 163 -0.54 -1.88 6.49
N TRP A 164 -1.58 -2.67 6.76
CA TRP A 164 -1.52 -4.11 6.95
C TRP A 164 -1.76 -4.96 5.68
N ASN A 165 -2.31 -4.38 4.61
CA ASN A 165 -2.75 -5.17 3.43
C ASN A 165 -1.60 -5.63 2.52
N PHE A 166 -0.54 -4.84 2.39
CA PHE A 166 0.71 -5.17 1.70
C PHE A 166 1.90 -4.53 2.44
N PRO A 167 2.18 -4.98 3.68
CA PRO A 167 3.11 -4.29 4.57
C PRO A 167 4.52 -4.19 3.99
N LEU A 168 5.07 -5.29 3.48
CA LEU A 168 6.44 -5.34 2.97
C LEU A 168 6.60 -4.52 1.67
N MET A 169 5.66 -4.69 0.73
CA MET A 169 5.65 -3.94 -0.53
C MET A 169 5.55 -2.43 -0.30
N ILE A 170 4.56 -2.00 0.50
CA ILE A 170 4.34 -0.57 0.76
C ILE A 170 5.45 -0.01 1.65
N GLY A 171 5.96 -0.81 2.60
CA GLY A 171 7.15 -0.46 3.37
C GLY A 171 8.35 -0.17 2.47
N ALA A 172 8.61 -1.04 1.49
CA ALA A 172 9.68 -0.84 0.53
C ALA A 172 9.48 0.43 -0.33
N TRP A 173 8.22 0.76 -0.72
CA TRP A 173 7.93 2.00 -1.46
C TRP A 173 8.20 3.28 -0.67
N LYS A 174 8.20 3.22 0.68
CA LYS A 174 8.56 4.34 1.55
C LYS A 174 10.05 4.35 1.88
N ILE A 175 10.60 3.19 2.25
CA ILE A 175 11.98 3.06 2.73
C ILE A 175 12.99 3.25 1.60
N ALA A 176 12.84 2.53 0.48
CA ALA A 176 13.87 2.50 -0.57
C ALA A 176 14.13 3.88 -1.20
N PRO A 177 13.12 4.68 -1.62
CA PRO A 177 13.37 6.03 -2.14
C PRO A 177 13.89 6.99 -1.08
N ALA A 178 13.45 6.88 0.20
CA ALA A 178 13.99 7.70 1.28
C ALA A 178 15.49 7.44 1.50
N LEU A 179 15.88 6.16 1.52
CA LEU A 179 17.29 5.75 1.64
C LEU A 179 18.10 6.16 0.40
N ALA A 180 17.57 5.98 -0.81
CA ALA A 180 18.24 6.39 -2.05
C ALA A 180 18.55 7.90 -2.06
N ALA A 181 17.61 8.71 -1.54
CA ALA A 181 17.79 10.15 -1.38
C ALA A 181 18.78 10.54 -0.25
N GLY A 182 19.18 9.59 0.62
CA GLY A 182 20.12 9.83 1.70
C GLY A 182 19.52 10.15 3.07
N ASN A 183 18.22 9.92 3.25
CA ASN A 183 17.51 10.15 4.52
C ASN A 183 17.72 9.01 5.52
N SER A 184 17.42 9.27 6.79
CA SER A 184 17.16 8.26 7.81
C SER A 184 15.66 8.08 8.01
N VAL A 185 15.23 6.86 8.38
CA VAL A 185 13.81 6.48 8.40
C VAL A 185 13.41 5.92 9.77
N VAL A 186 12.27 6.36 10.29
CA VAL A 186 11.54 5.71 11.37
C VAL A 186 10.24 5.17 10.80
N LEU A 187 10.14 3.86 10.67
CA LEU A 187 8.97 3.16 10.16
C LEU A 187 8.08 2.70 11.29
N LYS A 188 6.81 3.06 11.26
CA LYS A 188 5.76 2.47 12.11
C LYS A 188 4.93 1.49 11.28
N SER A 189 5.00 0.21 11.62
CA SER A 189 4.15 -0.83 11.00
C SER A 189 2.73 -0.81 11.56
N SER A 190 1.77 -1.37 10.81
CA SER A 190 0.46 -1.66 11.40
C SER A 190 0.58 -2.76 12.46
N GLU A 191 -0.16 -2.64 13.56
CA GLU A 191 -0.28 -3.69 14.58
C GLU A 191 -0.88 -5.00 14.04
N ASP A 192 -1.70 -4.90 12.98
CA ASP A 192 -2.33 -6.05 12.30
C ASP A 192 -1.39 -6.75 11.28
N ALA A 193 -0.17 -6.20 11.01
CA ALA A 193 0.81 -6.83 10.11
C ALA A 193 2.20 -6.18 10.25
N SER A 194 3.02 -6.68 11.18
CA SER A 194 4.33 -6.12 11.51
C SER A 194 5.50 -7.04 11.16
N LEU A 195 5.27 -8.35 11.10
CA LEU A 195 6.33 -9.35 11.16
C LEU A 195 7.29 -9.29 9.96
N SER A 196 6.77 -9.13 8.75
CA SER A 196 7.61 -9.04 7.54
C SER A 196 8.47 -7.77 7.50
N LEU A 197 7.99 -6.66 8.10
CA LEU A 197 8.74 -5.41 8.19
C LEU A 197 9.85 -5.45 9.23
N LEU A 198 9.64 -6.16 10.34
CA LEU A 198 10.67 -6.41 11.35
C LEU A 198 11.79 -7.28 10.78
N LEU A 199 11.43 -8.33 10.01
CA LEU A 199 12.43 -9.12 9.29
C LEU A 199 13.16 -8.29 8.22
N LEU A 200 12.47 -7.42 7.48
CA LEU A 200 13.11 -6.48 6.53
C LEU A 200 14.15 -5.61 7.22
N ALA A 201 13.84 -5.07 8.42
CA ALA A 201 14.79 -4.24 9.16
C ALA A 201 16.08 -5.00 9.50
N GLN A 202 15.96 -6.27 9.92
CA GLN A 202 17.10 -7.14 10.14
C GLN A 202 17.91 -7.35 8.85
N LEU A 203 17.23 -7.67 7.74
CA LEU A 203 17.89 -7.88 6.44
C LEU A 203 18.63 -6.62 5.95
N CYS A 204 18.10 -5.43 6.24
CA CYS A 204 18.79 -4.18 5.93
C CYS A 204 20.11 -4.05 6.70
N LEU A 205 20.16 -4.42 7.98
CA LEU A 205 21.39 -4.44 8.75
C LEU A 205 22.37 -5.49 8.23
N GLU A 206 21.92 -6.69 7.94
CA GLU A 206 22.72 -7.79 7.36
C GLU A 206 23.34 -7.37 6.01
N ALA A 207 22.63 -6.57 5.22
CA ALA A 207 23.11 -6.01 3.96
C ALA A 207 24.17 -4.89 4.13
N GLY A 208 24.37 -4.40 5.36
CA GLY A 208 25.34 -3.37 5.69
C GLY A 208 24.77 -1.95 5.79
N LEU A 209 23.46 -1.79 5.92
CA LEU A 209 22.85 -0.48 6.23
C LEU A 209 23.31 -0.07 7.65
N PRO A 210 23.91 1.14 7.83
CA PRO A 210 24.42 1.54 9.12
C PRO A 210 23.31 1.62 10.21
N PRO A 211 23.64 1.29 11.48
CA PRO A 211 22.72 1.47 12.60
C PRO A 211 22.10 2.86 12.65
N GLY A 212 20.82 2.97 13.07
CA GLY A 212 20.10 4.23 13.17
C GLY A 212 19.52 4.77 11.84
N VAL A 213 20.02 4.32 10.67
CA VAL A 213 19.49 4.77 9.36
C VAL A 213 18.06 4.29 9.13
N LEU A 214 17.75 3.05 9.50
CA LEU A 214 16.39 2.52 9.53
C LEU A 214 16.06 2.05 10.95
N ASN A 215 14.96 2.56 11.49
CA ASN A 215 14.39 2.16 12.75
C ASN A 215 12.95 1.71 12.52
N VAL A 216 12.53 0.60 13.15
CA VAL A 216 11.17 0.08 13.01
C VAL A 216 10.53 -0.02 14.38
N VAL A 217 9.42 0.68 14.55
CA VAL A 217 8.62 0.66 15.78
C VAL A 217 7.25 0.03 15.50
N THR A 218 6.80 -0.78 16.43
CA THR A 218 5.48 -1.43 16.43
C THR A 218 4.60 -0.80 17.49
N GLY A 219 3.30 -1.14 17.51
CA GLY A 219 2.35 -0.57 18.46
C GLY A 219 1.14 0.04 17.78
N THR A 220 0.24 0.62 18.58
CA THR A 220 -1.03 1.15 18.06
C THR A 220 -0.87 2.46 17.27
N GLY A 221 -1.82 2.71 16.36
CA GLY A 221 -1.85 3.99 15.65
C GLY A 221 -2.06 5.20 16.58
N ALA A 222 -2.85 5.01 17.65
CA ALA A 222 -3.17 6.07 18.61
C ALA A 222 -1.99 6.46 19.52
N GLU A 223 -1.04 5.55 19.75
CA GLU A 223 0.14 5.82 20.60
C GLU A 223 1.38 6.05 19.74
N ALA A 224 1.95 5.01 19.15
CA ALA A 224 3.18 5.11 18.37
C ALA A 224 2.99 5.95 17.08
N GLY A 225 1.84 5.83 16.42
CA GLY A 225 1.54 6.59 15.20
C GLY A 225 1.39 8.08 15.47
N GLU A 226 0.65 8.46 16.49
CA GLU A 226 0.47 9.88 16.89
C GLU A 226 1.77 10.48 17.42
N ALA A 227 2.53 9.74 18.25
CA ALA A 227 3.83 10.17 18.74
C ALA A 227 4.77 10.52 17.58
N LEU A 228 4.86 9.65 16.57
CA LEU A 228 5.68 9.89 15.36
C LEU A 228 5.18 11.10 14.56
N ALA A 229 3.87 11.24 14.41
CA ALA A 229 3.27 12.35 13.66
C ALA A 229 3.51 13.72 14.31
N ARG A 230 3.52 13.80 15.64
CA ARG A 230 3.74 15.01 16.42
C ARG A 230 5.21 15.31 16.72
N HIS A 231 6.13 14.39 16.47
CA HIS A 231 7.51 14.54 16.86
C HIS A 231 8.19 15.71 16.15
N MET A 232 8.83 16.60 16.91
CA MET A 232 9.43 17.85 16.40
C MET A 232 10.64 17.62 15.50
N ASP A 233 11.39 16.51 15.68
CA ASP A 233 12.59 16.18 14.90
C ASP A 233 12.32 15.21 13.74
N VAL A 234 11.04 15.06 13.34
CA VAL A 234 10.65 14.39 12.08
C VAL A 234 10.42 15.47 11.03
N ASP A 235 11.16 15.42 9.92
CA ASP A 235 11.14 16.47 8.89
C ASP A 235 9.98 16.29 7.89
N ILE A 236 9.65 15.05 7.56
CA ILE A 236 8.47 14.71 6.74
C ILE A 236 7.78 13.46 7.28
N LEU A 237 6.48 13.34 6.97
CA LEU A 237 5.69 12.15 7.24
C LEU A 237 5.12 11.58 5.93
N THR A 238 5.33 10.29 5.68
CA THR A 238 4.71 9.56 4.57
C THR A 238 3.80 8.48 5.12
N PHE A 239 2.57 8.44 4.64
CA PHE A 239 1.51 7.57 5.14
C PHE A 239 0.79 6.86 4.02
N THR A 240 0.48 5.59 4.21
CA THR A 240 -0.52 4.86 3.44
C THR A 240 -1.54 4.25 4.39
N GLY A 241 -2.83 4.53 4.16
CA GLY A 241 -3.91 4.02 5.02
C GLY A 241 -5.25 4.70 4.77
N SER A 242 -6.06 4.86 5.82
CA SER A 242 -7.42 5.39 5.69
C SER A 242 -7.49 6.92 5.70
N GLY A 243 -8.49 7.47 5.00
CA GLY A 243 -8.76 8.92 4.97
C GLY A 243 -8.93 9.57 6.35
N PRO A 244 -9.69 8.98 7.29
CA PRO A 244 -9.78 9.53 8.66
C PRO A 244 -8.43 9.67 9.35
N VAL A 245 -7.56 8.65 9.27
CA VAL A 245 -6.21 8.72 9.86
C VAL A 245 -5.35 9.77 9.14
N GLY A 246 -5.41 9.85 7.80
CA GLY A 246 -4.69 10.89 7.05
C GLY A 246 -5.02 12.31 7.54
N ARG A 247 -6.30 12.59 7.87
CA ARG A 247 -6.71 13.89 8.44
C ARG A 247 -6.11 14.12 9.82
N LEU A 248 -6.03 13.09 10.67
CA LEU A 248 -5.38 13.21 11.99
C LEU A 248 -3.89 13.53 11.85
N LEU A 249 -3.20 12.93 10.88
CA LEU A 249 -1.79 13.20 10.62
C LEU A 249 -1.54 14.62 10.12
N LEU A 250 -2.40 15.16 9.24
CA LEU A 250 -2.36 16.56 8.82
C LEU A 250 -2.57 17.51 10.00
N LYS A 251 -3.54 17.18 10.88
CA LYS A 251 -3.78 17.95 12.10
C LYS A 251 -2.57 17.91 13.05
N ALA A 252 -1.98 16.72 13.25
CA ALA A 252 -0.78 16.55 14.06
C ALA A 252 0.40 17.38 13.53
N SER A 253 0.58 17.44 12.21
CA SER A 253 1.60 18.30 11.58
C SER A 253 1.32 19.79 11.84
N ALA A 254 0.08 20.25 11.64
CA ALA A 254 -0.30 21.63 11.86
C ALA A 254 -0.14 22.08 13.32
N GLU A 255 -0.32 21.16 14.27
CA GLU A 255 -0.21 21.40 15.72
C GLU A 255 1.21 21.13 16.26
N SER A 256 2.21 20.83 15.41
CA SER A 256 3.58 20.58 15.80
C SER A 256 4.58 21.44 15.01
N ASN A 257 5.39 20.86 14.16
CA ASN A 257 6.48 21.53 13.44
C ASN A 257 6.18 21.86 11.97
N LEU A 258 4.94 21.76 11.52
CA LEU A 258 4.52 22.01 10.12
C LEU A 258 5.22 21.10 9.09
N LYS A 259 5.64 19.90 9.50
CA LYS A 259 6.26 18.93 8.57
C LYS A 259 5.34 18.61 7.41
N ARG A 260 5.88 18.42 6.22
CA ARG A 260 5.10 17.94 5.07
C ARG A 260 4.55 16.56 5.33
N VAL A 261 3.27 16.34 4.99
CA VAL A 261 2.59 15.06 5.13
C VAL A 261 2.13 14.57 3.76
N TYR A 262 2.70 13.47 3.32
CA TYR A 262 2.37 12.83 2.05
C TYR A 262 1.47 11.63 2.31
N LEU A 263 0.29 11.66 1.71
CA LEU A 263 -0.80 10.73 1.98
C LEU A 263 -1.13 9.90 0.75
N GLU A 264 -1.14 8.58 0.90
CA GLU A 264 -1.72 7.61 -0.01
C GLU A 264 -2.90 6.97 0.71
N LEU A 265 -4.12 7.27 0.26
CA LEU A 265 -5.34 6.91 0.98
C LEU A 265 -6.22 5.96 0.15
N GLY A 266 -7.42 5.70 0.65
CA GLY A 266 -8.37 4.81 0.03
C GLY A 266 -8.90 5.30 -1.32
N GLY A 267 -9.65 4.42 -1.97
CA GLY A 267 -10.27 4.66 -3.26
C GLY A 267 -11.67 4.05 -3.37
N LYS A 268 -12.44 4.53 -4.34
CA LYS A 268 -13.68 3.92 -4.80
C LYS A 268 -13.63 3.86 -6.33
N SER A 269 -12.66 3.11 -6.82
CA SER A 269 -12.20 3.15 -8.22
C SER A 269 -13.26 2.62 -9.18
N PRO A 270 -13.63 3.38 -10.22
CA PRO A 270 -14.55 2.91 -11.26
C PRO A 270 -13.81 2.01 -12.26
N ASN A 271 -14.44 0.89 -12.59
CA ASN A 271 -14.06 -0.02 -13.66
C ASN A 271 -15.16 0.04 -14.73
N ILE A 272 -14.87 0.61 -15.89
CA ILE A 272 -15.85 1.06 -16.88
C ILE A 272 -15.78 0.14 -18.10
N VAL A 273 -16.89 -0.50 -18.43
CA VAL A 273 -16.96 -1.46 -19.54
C VAL A 273 -17.98 -0.97 -20.60
N PHE A 274 -17.46 -0.61 -21.77
CA PHE A 274 -18.27 -0.28 -22.93
C PHE A 274 -18.67 -1.54 -23.70
N ASP A 275 -19.71 -1.45 -24.52
CA ASP A 275 -20.22 -2.53 -25.37
C ASP A 275 -19.26 -2.92 -26.51
N ASP A 276 -18.34 -2.01 -26.87
CA ASP A 276 -17.28 -2.26 -27.84
C ASP A 276 -15.97 -2.79 -27.21
N ALA A 277 -16.00 -3.25 -25.93
CA ALA A 277 -14.84 -3.88 -25.33
C ALA A 277 -14.36 -5.07 -26.18
N ILE A 278 -13.04 -5.14 -26.43
CA ILE A 278 -12.44 -6.09 -27.39
C ILE A 278 -12.77 -7.54 -27.02
N ASP A 279 -12.76 -7.87 -25.71
CA ASP A 279 -13.07 -9.19 -25.17
C ASP A 279 -13.79 -9.04 -23.82
N LEU A 280 -15.12 -9.18 -23.83
CA LEU A 280 -15.94 -9.10 -22.63
C LEU A 280 -15.66 -10.22 -21.62
N ALA A 281 -15.24 -11.41 -22.09
CA ALA A 281 -14.93 -12.51 -21.20
C ALA A 281 -13.63 -12.26 -20.43
N GLN A 282 -12.60 -11.76 -21.13
CA GLN A 282 -11.34 -11.36 -20.51
C GLN A 282 -11.55 -10.14 -19.61
N ALA A 283 -12.33 -9.15 -20.03
CA ALA A 283 -12.69 -7.99 -19.20
C ALA A 283 -13.36 -8.43 -17.89
N ALA A 284 -14.31 -9.37 -17.93
CA ALA A 284 -14.98 -9.90 -16.75
C ALA A 284 -13.99 -10.63 -15.81
N LYS A 285 -13.11 -11.47 -16.35
CA LYS A 285 -12.10 -12.18 -15.56
C LYS A 285 -11.15 -11.22 -14.87
N VAL A 286 -10.62 -10.23 -15.59
CA VAL A 286 -9.69 -9.24 -15.03
C VAL A 286 -10.41 -8.32 -14.04
N SER A 287 -11.66 -7.94 -14.31
CA SER A 287 -12.49 -7.14 -13.39
C SER A 287 -12.73 -7.88 -12.06
N ALA A 288 -13.04 -9.18 -12.10
CA ALA A 288 -13.20 -10.01 -10.91
C ALA A 288 -11.91 -10.03 -10.07
N MET A 289 -10.77 -10.28 -10.71
CA MET A 289 -9.47 -10.26 -10.02
C MET A 289 -9.10 -8.85 -9.55
N GLY A 290 -9.55 -7.80 -10.22
CA GLY A 290 -9.35 -6.39 -9.84
C GLY A 290 -10.01 -6.00 -8.53
N ILE A 291 -11.02 -6.75 -8.08
CA ILE A 291 -11.72 -6.52 -6.81
C ILE A 291 -11.54 -7.65 -5.80
N PHE A 292 -11.54 -8.92 -6.19
CA PHE A 292 -11.64 -10.03 -5.23
C PHE A 292 -10.29 -10.51 -4.69
N ARG A 293 -9.17 -10.34 -5.43
CA ARG A 293 -7.82 -10.68 -4.94
C ARG A 293 -7.53 -9.99 -3.60
N ASN A 294 -6.71 -10.62 -2.77
CA ASN A 294 -6.40 -10.16 -1.41
C ASN A 294 -7.68 -9.86 -0.60
N SER A 295 -8.74 -10.64 -0.80
CA SER A 295 -10.05 -10.42 -0.17
C SER A 295 -10.58 -8.99 -0.36
N GLY A 296 -10.29 -8.35 -1.51
CA GLY A 296 -10.71 -6.97 -1.81
C GLY A 296 -9.97 -5.88 -1.04
N GLN A 297 -8.93 -6.22 -0.30
CA GLN A 297 -8.17 -5.33 0.59
C GLN A 297 -7.07 -4.60 -0.18
N VAL A 298 -7.45 -3.93 -1.27
CA VAL A 298 -6.56 -3.24 -2.20
C VAL A 298 -7.06 -1.82 -2.43
N CYS A 299 -6.24 -0.81 -2.15
CA CYS A 299 -6.63 0.61 -2.27
C CYS A 299 -7.07 1.00 -3.70
N VAL A 300 -6.46 0.38 -4.72
CA VAL A 300 -6.82 0.58 -6.13
C VAL A 300 -7.89 -0.41 -6.62
N ALA A 301 -8.58 -1.16 -5.74
CA ALA A 301 -9.58 -2.14 -6.16
C ALA A 301 -10.71 -1.51 -6.98
N GLY A 302 -11.09 -2.14 -8.10
CA GLY A 302 -12.17 -1.71 -8.98
C GLY A 302 -13.56 -1.99 -8.39
N SER A 303 -13.84 -1.41 -7.23
CA SER A 303 -15.01 -1.71 -6.40
C SER A 303 -16.33 -1.13 -6.91
N ARG A 304 -16.29 -0.19 -7.89
CA ARG A 304 -17.45 0.26 -8.66
C ARG A 304 -17.32 -0.21 -10.09
N LEU A 305 -18.17 -1.10 -10.50
CA LEU A 305 -18.28 -1.58 -11.88
C LEU A 305 -19.35 -0.76 -12.61
N LEU A 306 -18.94 -0.02 -13.64
CA LEU A 306 -19.83 0.71 -14.53
C LEU A 306 -19.90 -0.04 -15.86
N VAL A 307 -21.07 -0.53 -16.25
CA VAL A 307 -21.22 -1.31 -17.48
C VAL A 307 -22.25 -0.65 -18.39
N GLN A 308 -21.93 -0.49 -19.67
CA GLN A 308 -22.87 0.06 -20.65
C GLN A 308 -24.12 -0.81 -20.71
N ARG A 309 -25.31 -0.18 -20.69
CA ARG A 309 -26.60 -0.83 -20.52
C ARG A 309 -26.84 -1.98 -21.51
N SER A 310 -26.38 -1.84 -22.75
CA SER A 310 -26.54 -2.86 -23.80
C SER A 310 -25.89 -4.20 -23.49
N VAL A 311 -24.85 -4.23 -22.62
CA VAL A 311 -24.10 -5.45 -22.26
C VAL A 311 -24.10 -5.71 -20.73
N HIS A 312 -24.83 -4.89 -19.96
CA HIS A 312 -24.82 -4.92 -18.50
C HIS A 312 -25.20 -6.30 -17.94
N ASP A 313 -26.36 -6.83 -18.33
CA ASP A 313 -26.88 -8.08 -17.74
C ASP A 313 -25.97 -9.27 -18.07
N GLU A 314 -25.48 -9.33 -19.32
CA GLU A 314 -24.54 -10.37 -19.75
C GLU A 314 -23.23 -10.27 -18.94
N PHE A 315 -22.68 -9.07 -18.75
CA PHE A 315 -21.44 -8.87 -18.05
C PHE A 315 -21.55 -9.20 -16.55
N VAL A 316 -22.64 -8.78 -15.91
CA VAL A 316 -22.94 -9.10 -14.51
C VAL A 316 -23.11 -10.61 -14.32
N GLU A 317 -23.80 -11.31 -15.25
CA GLU A 317 -23.94 -12.78 -15.19
C GLU A 317 -22.57 -13.49 -15.31
N ARG A 318 -21.68 -13.02 -16.18
CA ARG A 318 -20.31 -13.54 -16.30
C ARG A 318 -19.54 -13.37 -14.99
N LEU A 319 -19.59 -12.18 -14.38
CA LEU A 319 -18.96 -11.91 -13.10
C LEU A 319 -19.54 -12.74 -11.96
N GLN A 320 -20.86 -12.95 -11.93
CA GLN A 320 -21.51 -13.80 -10.94
C GLN A 320 -20.98 -15.23 -11.00
N LYS A 321 -20.84 -15.79 -12.21
CA LYS A 321 -20.27 -17.13 -12.41
C LYS A 321 -18.82 -17.21 -11.94
N ILE A 322 -18.00 -16.21 -12.27
CA ILE A 322 -16.60 -16.14 -11.82
C ILE A 322 -16.54 -16.04 -10.29
N ALA A 323 -17.26 -15.10 -9.68
CA ALA A 323 -17.25 -14.90 -8.22
C ALA A 323 -17.68 -16.15 -7.47
N ALA A 324 -18.69 -16.88 -7.98
CA ALA A 324 -19.17 -18.15 -7.40
C ALA A 324 -18.14 -19.29 -7.52
N SER A 325 -17.25 -19.25 -8.50
CA SER A 325 -16.24 -20.30 -8.72
C SER A 325 -14.94 -20.08 -7.96
N LEU A 326 -14.69 -18.86 -7.42
CA LEU A 326 -13.46 -18.54 -6.72
C LEU A 326 -13.31 -19.36 -5.43
N ARG A 327 -12.17 -20.02 -5.28
CA ARG A 327 -11.86 -20.84 -4.11
C ARG A 327 -11.39 -19.96 -2.95
N VAL A 328 -12.27 -19.77 -1.97
CA VAL A 328 -11.94 -19.15 -0.68
C VAL A 328 -11.42 -20.24 0.26
N GLY A 329 -10.23 -20.07 0.84
CA GLY A 329 -9.63 -21.13 1.66
C GLY A 329 -8.40 -20.69 2.44
N ASP A 330 -7.68 -21.68 2.98
CA ASP A 330 -6.40 -21.48 3.64
C ASP A 330 -5.44 -20.70 2.71
N PRO A 331 -5.02 -19.49 3.09
CA PRO A 331 -4.18 -18.67 2.23
C PRO A 331 -2.79 -19.25 1.97
N LEU A 332 -2.35 -20.25 2.75
CA LEU A 332 -1.11 -20.98 2.55
C LEU A 332 -1.24 -22.21 1.64
N ASP A 333 -2.45 -22.53 1.14
CA ASP A 333 -2.65 -23.50 0.05
C ASP A 333 -2.42 -22.80 -1.29
N VAL A 334 -1.51 -23.32 -2.12
CA VAL A 334 -1.15 -22.75 -3.44
C VAL A 334 -2.33 -22.66 -4.42
N ASN A 335 -3.41 -23.42 -4.17
CA ASN A 335 -4.61 -23.42 -4.99
C ASN A 335 -5.69 -22.45 -4.47
N THR A 336 -5.50 -21.82 -3.33
CA THR A 336 -6.42 -20.80 -2.82
C THR A 336 -6.34 -19.55 -3.67
N GLU A 337 -7.50 -19.05 -4.12
CA GLU A 337 -7.60 -17.86 -4.95
C GLU A 337 -7.96 -16.61 -4.12
N ILE A 338 -8.66 -16.81 -3.01
CA ILE A 338 -9.06 -15.75 -2.07
C ILE A 338 -8.68 -16.21 -0.65
N GLY A 339 -7.81 -15.45 0.00
CA GLY A 339 -7.35 -15.71 1.34
C GLY A 339 -8.30 -15.20 2.43
N ALA A 340 -7.76 -15.00 3.64
CA ALA A 340 -8.52 -14.45 4.75
C ALA A 340 -8.67 -12.91 4.65
N VAL A 341 -9.72 -12.38 5.25
CA VAL A 341 -9.82 -10.97 5.62
C VAL A 341 -8.88 -10.74 6.80
N SER A 342 -8.13 -9.65 6.80
CA SER A 342 -6.99 -9.42 7.71
C SER A 342 -7.30 -9.50 9.21
N SER A 343 -8.56 -9.33 9.61
CA SER A 343 -8.97 -9.42 11.01
C SER A 343 -10.46 -9.64 11.14
N ALA A 344 -10.90 -10.17 12.30
CA ALA A 344 -12.32 -10.29 12.65
C ALA A 344 -13.02 -8.92 12.64
N ARG A 345 -12.33 -7.84 13.03
CA ARG A 345 -12.84 -6.47 12.98
C ARG A 345 -13.14 -6.03 11.55
N GLN A 346 -12.24 -6.28 10.61
CA GLN A 346 -12.44 -5.95 9.20
C GLN A 346 -13.54 -6.83 8.57
N LEU A 347 -13.59 -8.12 8.91
CA LEU A 347 -14.67 -9.02 8.49
C LEU A 347 -16.04 -8.50 8.94
N ALA A 348 -16.19 -8.12 10.21
CA ALA A 348 -17.43 -7.56 10.73
C ALA A 348 -17.85 -6.28 9.99
N LYS A 349 -16.90 -5.39 9.68
CA LYS A 349 -17.15 -4.19 8.88
C LYS A 349 -17.63 -4.52 7.46
N ASN A 350 -17.04 -5.52 6.82
CA ASN A 350 -17.42 -5.95 5.47
C ASN A 350 -18.85 -6.52 5.45
N LEU A 351 -19.19 -7.37 6.44
CA LEU A 351 -20.52 -7.94 6.57
C LEU A 351 -21.59 -6.86 6.85
N ALA A 352 -21.27 -5.87 7.67
CA ALA A 352 -22.16 -4.72 7.92
C ALA A 352 -22.39 -3.91 6.63
N ALA A 353 -21.39 -3.72 5.80
CA ALA A 353 -21.53 -3.05 4.50
C ALA A 353 -22.45 -3.82 3.54
N VAL A 354 -22.37 -5.16 3.51
CA VAL A 354 -23.27 -6.04 2.75
C VAL A 354 -24.70 -5.87 3.24
N GLN A 355 -24.94 -5.91 4.54
CA GLN A 355 -26.26 -5.74 5.13
C GLN A 355 -26.84 -4.35 4.81
N THR A 356 -26.04 -3.30 4.95
CA THR A 356 -26.46 -1.92 4.61
C THR A 356 -26.85 -1.80 3.15
N ALA A 357 -26.09 -2.38 2.22
CA ALA A 357 -26.39 -2.35 0.79
C ALA A 357 -27.76 -3.04 0.48
N GLN A 358 -28.03 -4.18 1.11
CA GLN A 358 -29.32 -4.88 0.98
C GLN A 358 -30.49 -4.03 1.54
N GLN A 359 -30.30 -3.40 2.70
CA GLN A 359 -31.30 -2.51 3.30
C GLN A 359 -31.59 -1.27 2.43
N GLN A 360 -30.59 -0.78 1.69
CA GLN A 360 -30.74 0.31 0.72
C GLN A 360 -31.36 -0.14 -0.60
N GLY A 361 -31.65 -1.42 -0.78
CA GLY A 361 -32.32 -1.96 -1.96
C GLY A 361 -31.39 -2.49 -3.06
N ALA A 362 -30.08 -2.53 -2.84
CA ALA A 362 -29.16 -3.18 -3.77
C ALA A 362 -29.38 -4.70 -3.80
N ARG A 363 -29.34 -5.29 -4.98
CA ARG A 363 -29.60 -6.72 -5.19
C ARG A 363 -28.31 -7.53 -5.09
N LEU A 364 -28.17 -8.34 -4.04
CA LEU A 364 -27.07 -9.29 -3.92
C LEU A 364 -27.25 -10.44 -4.92
N ARG A 365 -26.29 -10.59 -5.84
CA ARG A 365 -26.28 -11.61 -6.89
C ARG A 365 -25.60 -12.90 -6.43
N VAL A 366 -24.55 -12.80 -5.61
CA VAL A 366 -23.75 -13.93 -5.11
C VAL A 366 -22.95 -13.52 -3.88
N GLY A 367 -22.68 -14.47 -2.98
CA GLY A 367 -21.73 -14.34 -1.87
C GLY A 367 -22.18 -13.41 -0.73
N GLY A 368 -21.26 -12.73 -0.11
CA GLY A 368 -21.52 -11.74 0.93
C GLY A 368 -21.64 -12.29 2.35
N GLN A 369 -21.60 -13.61 2.55
CA GLN A 369 -21.65 -14.24 3.88
C GLN A 369 -20.25 -14.56 4.39
N ALA A 370 -20.12 -14.66 5.72
CA ALA A 370 -18.94 -15.23 6.35
C ALA A 370 -18.80 -16.72 6.00
N LEU A 371 -17.57 -17.19 5.87
CA LEU A 371 -17.23 -18.58 5.61
C LEU A 371 -16.31 -19.10 6.73
N GLN A 372 -16.21 -20.41 6.87
CA GLN A 372 -15.31 -21.08 7.83
C GLN A 372 -14.51 -22.22 7.18
N PRO A 373 -13.75 -21.95 6.10
CA PRO A 373 -12.91 -23.00 5.48
C PRO A 373 -11.80 -23.47 6.42
N VAL A 374 -11.34 -22.58 7.32
CA VAL A 374 -10.47 -22.88 8.46
C VAL A 374 -11.17 -22.38 9.72
N ALA A 375 -11.27 -23.23 10.72
CA ALA A 375 -11.97 -22.92 11.98
C ALA A 375 -11.27 -21.73 12.70
N GLY A 376 -12.07 -20.78 13.21
CA GLY A 376 -11.59 -19.59 13.90
C GLY A 376 -11.09 -18.46 12.98
N GLY A 377 -10.94 -18.71 11.68
CA GLY A 377 -10.42 -17.73 10.73
C GLY A 377 -11.46 -16.70 10.27
N SER A 378 -10.97 -15.67 9.61
CA SER A 378 -11.74 -14.53 9.14
C SER A 378 -11.94 -14.60 7.62
N TYR A 379 -12.99 -15.25 7.14
CA TYR A 379 -13.24 -15.45 5.70
C TYR A 379 -14.60 -14.93 5.27
N MET A 380 -14.66 -14.44 4.02
CA MET A 380 -15.90 -13.94 3.43
C MET A 380 -16.00 -14.39 1.96
N ALA A 381 -17.20 -14.81 1.55
CA ALA A 381 -17.48 -15.07 0.15
C ALA A 381 -17.45 -13.76 -0.67
N PRO A 382 -16.84 -13.75 -1.87
CA PRO A 382 -16.90 -12.61 -2.78
C PRO A 382 -18.34 -12.18 -3.05
N ALA A 383 -18.65 -10.90 -2.85
CA ALA A 383 -20.00 -10.35 -2.99
C ALA A 383 -20.12 -9.50 -4.27
N LEU A 384 -21.16 -9.79 -5.07
CA LEU A 384 -21.53 -8.98 -6.22
C LEU A 384 -22.91 -8.39 -6.00
N PHE A 385 -23.02 -7.09 -6.00
CA PHE A 385 -24.27 -6.34 -5.97
C PHE A 385 -24.61 -5.75 -7.34
N ASP A 386 -25.87 -5.79 -7.69
CA ASP A 386 -26.46 -5.20 -8.87
C ASP A 386 -27.61 -4.26 -8.47
N GLY A 387 -28.03 -3.37 -9.38
CA GLY A 387 -29.05 -2.37 -9.08
C GLY A 387 -28.59 -1.33 -8.05
N VAL A 388 -27.30 -1.12 -7.94
CA VAL A 388 -26.72 -0.09 -7.08
C VAL A 388 -26.95 1.28 -7.71
N THR A 389 -27.40 2.25 -6.91
CA THR A 389 -27.59 3.64 -7.35
C THR A 389 -26.50 4.55 -6.77
N PRO A 390 -26.20 5.71 -7.41
CA PRO A 390 -25.12 6.58 -6.99
C PRO A 390 -25.21 7.15 -5.56
N ASP A 391 -26.40 7.15 -4.96
CA ASP A 391 -26.67 7.65 -3.61
C ASP A 391 -26.48 6.59 -2.52
N MET A 392 -26.42 5.30 -2.88
CA MET A 392 -26.18 4.22 -1.93
C MET A 392 -24.76 4.28 -1.34
N ASN A 393 -24.62 3.87 -0.06
CA ASN A 393 -23.31 3.82 0.61
C ASN A 393 -22.30 2.97 -0.16
N LEU A 394 -22.77 1.86 -0.74
CA LEU A 394 -21.91 0.96 -1.51
C LEU A 394 -21.31 1.60 -2.78
N ALA A 395 -21.96 2.63 -3.33
CA ALA A 395 -21.40 3.40 -4.45
C ALA A 395 -20.40 4.47 -3.99
N ARG A 396 -20.46 4.93 -2.73
CA ARG A 396 -19.73 6.09 -2.22
C ARG A 396 -18.58 5.74 -1.29
N GLU A 397 -18.77 4.74 -0.42
CA GLU A 397 -17.83 4.42 0.65
C GLU A 397 -16.93 3.24 0.29
N GLU A 398 -15.68 3.29 0.72
CA GLU A 398 -14.72 2.20 0.60
C GLU A 398 -15.03 1.12 1.64
N VAL A 399 -15.39 -0.08 1.19
CA VAL A 399 -15.63 -1.25 2.07
C VAL A 399 -14.29 -1.86 2.51
N PHE A 400 -13.30 -1.89 1.62
CA PHE A 400 -12.01 -2.56 1.78
C PHE A 400 -12.16 -4.06 2.06
N GLY A 401 -13.04 -4.67 1.26
CA GLY A 401 -13.42 -6.08 1.31
C GLY A 401 -13.83 -6.60 -0.07
N PRO A 402 -14.10 -7.90 -0.23
CA PRO A 402 -14.42 -8.51 -1.51
C PRO A 402 -15.86 -8.22 -1.94
N VAL A 403 -16.20 -6.94 -2.11
CA VAL A 403 -17.56 -6.45 -2.40
C VAL A 403 -17.55 -5.55 -3.61
N LEU A 404 -18.24 -5.96 -4.68
CA LEU A 404 -18.36 -5.27 -5.95
C LEU A 404 -19.74 -4.67 -6.14
N ALA A 405 -19.81 -3.39 -6.52
CA ALA A 405 -21.05 -2.67 -6.83
C ALA A 405 -21.17 -2.47 -8.35
N ALA A 406 -22.18 -3.08 -8.99
CA ALA A 406 -22.45 -2.92 -10.41
C ALA A 406 -23.56 -1.89 -10.65
N MET A 407 -23.32 -0.97 -11.60
CA MET A 407 -24.21 0.10 -12.04
C MET A 407 -24.22 0.20 -13.56
N PRO A 408 -25.38 0.31 -14.23
CA PRO A 408 -25.43 0.58 -15.65
C PRO A 408 -25.12 2.05 -15.96
N PHE A 409 -24.62 2.32 -17.17
CA PHE A 409 -24.56 3.66 -17.75
C PHE A 409 -25.10 3.62 -19.19
N ASP A 410 -25.53 4.78 -19.71
CA ASP A 410 -26.16 4.85 -21.02
C ASP A 410 -25.17 5.19 -22.15
N ASP A 411 -24.33 6.20 -21.96
CA ASP A 411 -23.36 6.67 -22.96
C ASP A 411 -22.02 7.11 -22.31
N GLU A 412 -21.08 7.59 -23.14
CA GLU A 412 -19.76 8.02 -22.70
C GLU A 412 -19.84 9.20 -21.70
N ALA A 413 -20.79 10.13 -21.88
CA ALA A 413 -20.95 11.27 -20.99
C ALA A 413 -21.46 10.83 -19.61
N ASP A 414 -22.40 9.88 -19.59
CA ASP A 414 -22.92 9.28 -18.37
C ASP A 414 -21.86 8.45 -17.63
N ALA A 415 -21.07 7.67 -18.37
CA ALA A 415 -19.93 6.95 -17.83
C ALA A 415 -18.93 7.88 -17.11
N VAL A 416 -18.57 9.01 -17.74
CA VAL A 416 -17.68 10.03 -17.15
C VAL A 416 -18.32 10.67 -15.92
N ARG A 417 -19.60 10.99 -15.98
CA ARG A 417 -20.35 11.57 -14.85
C ARG A 417 -20.32 10.63 -13.64
N LEU A 418 -20.72 9.37 -13.84
CA LEU A 418 -20.72 8.35 -12.78
C LEU A 418 -19.31 8.03 -12.26
N ALA A 419 -18.32 7.92 -13.15
CA ALA A 419 -16.93 7.67 -12.75
C ALA A 419 -16.43 8.76 -11.80
N ASN A 420 -16.74 10.02 -12.09
CA ASN A 420 -16.29 11.18 -11.34
C ASN A 420 -17.17 11.54 -10.12
N ASP A 421 -18.34 10.91 -9.97
CA ASP A 421 -19.21 11.06 -8.80
C ASP A 421 -18.67 10.29 -7.59
N SER A 422 -17.55 10.79 -7.08
CA SER A 422 -16.85 10.25 -5.92
C SER A 422 -15.97 11.33 -5.30
N THR A 423 -15.76 11.26 -3.99
CA THR A 423 -14.77 12.09 -3.30
C THR A 423 -13.34 11.57 -3.48
N TYR A 424 -13.19 10.34 -3.95
CA TYR A 424 -11.91 9.67 -4.23
C TYR A 424 -11.43 9.92 -5.68
N GLY A 425 -10.19 9.54 -5.95
CA GLY A 425 -9.59 9.61 -7.26
C GLY A 425 -8.24 8.88 -7.31
N LEU A 426 -8.20 7.59 -6.87
CA LEU A 426 -6.95 6.82 -6.84
C LEU A 426 -6.70 6.13 -8.18
N ALA A 427 -7.59 5.21 -8.58
CA ALA A 427 -7.46 4.45 -9.82
C ALA A 427 -8.78 4.34 -10.58
N SER A 428 -8.69 3.90 -11.83
CA SER A 428 -9.81 3.62 -12.72
C SER A 428 -9.37 2.64 -13.81
N ALA A 429 -10.35 2.00 -14.47
CA ALA A 429 -10.11 1.30 -15.74
C ALA A 429 -11.21 1.57 -16.76
N VAL A 430 -10.86 1.46 -18.04
CA VAL A 430 -11.75 1.61 -19.18
C VAL A 430 -11.52 0.45 -20.15
N TRP A 431 -12.61 -0.22 -20.51
CA TRP A 431 -12.61 -1.31 -21.49
C TRP A 431 -13.35 -0.87 -22.74
N THR A 432 -12.64 -0.73 -23.86
CA THR A 432 -13.19 -0.27 -25.16
C THR A 432 -12.28 -0.70 -26.31
N GLY A 433 -12.86 -1.01 -27.45
CA GLY A 433 -12.13 -1.23 -28.71
C GLY A 433 -11.76 0.09 -29.43
N SER A 434 -12.33 1.22 -29.00
CA SER A 434 -12.10 2.53 -29.64
C SER A 434 -10.91 3.26 -29.03
N LEU A 435 -9.81 3.40 -29.76
CA LEU A 435 -8.64 4.17 -29.33
C LEU A 435 -9.00 5.63 -29.00
N SER A 436 -9.84 6.27 -29.81
CA SER A 436 -10.29 7.64 -29.57
C SER A 436 -11.06 7.78 -28.26
N ARG A 437 -11.98 6.84 -27.97
CA ARG A 437 -12.71 6.79 -26.70
C ARG A 437 -11.75 6.58 -25.54
N ALA A 438 -10.82 5.64 -25.64
CA ALA A 438 -9.81 5.39 -24.59
C ALA A 438 -9.08 6.68 -24.20
N HIS A 439 -8.59 7.46 -25.18
CA HIS A 439 -7.90 8.73 -24.90
C HIS A 439 -8.80 9.80 -24.30
N ARG A 440 -10.08 9.91 -24.75
CA ARG A 440 -11.03 10.86 -24.14
C ARG A 440 -11.33 10.48 -22.69
N MET A 441 -11.56 9.19 -22.42
CA MET A 441 -11.84 8.70 -21.07
C MET A 441 -10.66 8.92 -20.12
N VAL A 442 -9.43 8.64 -20.56
CA VAL A 442 -8.21 8.91 -19.76
C VAL A 442 -8.12 10.38 -19.35
N ARG A 443 -8.47 11.32 -20.24
CA ARG A 443 -8.44 12.76 -19.92
C ARG A 443 -9.62 13.20 -19.05
N ALA A 444 -10.78 12.56 -19.18
CA ALA A 444 -12.00 12.97 -18.50
C ALA A 444 -12.13 12.42 -17.07
N ILE A 445 -11.53 11.25 -16.80
CA ILE A 445 -11.61 10.60 -15.49
C ILE A 445 -10.64 11.26 -14.51
N LYS A 446 -11.13 11.62 -13.34
CA LYS A 446 -10.35 12.26 -12.26
C LYS A 446 -9.76 11.19 -11.31
N ALA A 447 -8.74 10.50 -11.78
CA ALA A 447 -7.99 9.51 -11.02
C ALA A 447 -6.49 9.65 -11.32
N GLY A 448 -5.66 9.26 -10.35
CA GLY A 448 -4.21 9.28 -10.50
C GLY A 448 -3.71 8.22 -11.48
N VAL A 449 -4.41 7.07 -11.55
CA VAL A 449 -4.10 5.97 -12.49
C VAL A 449 -5.35 5.62 -13.30
N VAL A 450 -5.24 5.59 -14.62
CA VAL A 450 -6.30 5.13 -15.52
C VAL A 450 -5.76 4.00 -16.39
N HIS A 451 -6.27 2.80 -16.18
CA HIS A 451 -5.95 1.64 -17.01
C HIS A 451 -6.84 1.61 -18.26
N VAL A 452 -6.32 1.06 -19.35
CA VAL A 452 -7.09 0.81 -20.57
C VAL A 452 -6.93 -0.65 -20.97
N ASN A 453 -8.06 -1.35 -21.13
CA ASN A 453 -8.14 -2.78 -21.47
C ASN A 453 -7.32 -3.70 -20.56
N THR A 454 -7.14 -3.29 -19.31
CA THR A 454 -6.49 -4.06 -18.23
C THR A 454 -6.95 -3.51 -16.87
N TYR A 455 -6.63 -4.25 -15.80
CA TYR A 455 -6.75 -3.79 -14.41
C TYR A 455 -5.66 -4.45 -13.57
N GLY A 456 -4.83 -3.67 -12.90
CA GLY A 456 -3.76 -4.26 -12.08
C GLY A 456 -2.74 -3.25 -11.60
N GLY A 457 -1.77 -3.71 -10.81
CA GLY A 457 -0.68 -2.87 -10.37
C GLY A 457 0.27 -2.54 -11.53
N PRO A 458 0.44 -1.27 -11.88
CA PRO A 458 1.44 -0.87 -12.85
C PRO A 458 2.85 -1.12 -12.31
N ASP A 459 3.84 -1.15 -13.20
CA ASP A 459 5.26 -1.32 -12.91
C ASP A 459 5.80 -0.24 -11.95
N ILE A 460 6.96 -0.52 -11.32
CA ILE A 460 7.67 0.41 -10.42
C ILE A 460 8.08 1.71 -11.13
N THR A 461 8.21 1.70 -12.45
CA THR A 461 8.65 2.83 -13.28
C THR A 461 7.61 3.94 -13.43
N VAL A 462 6.34 3.68 -13.10
CA VAL A 462 5.26 4.68 -13.16
C VAL A 462 4.77 5.07 -11.77
N PRO A 463 4.37 6.34 -11.55
CA PRO A 463 3.92 6.79 -10.24
C PRO A 463 2.57 6.14 -9.87
N LEU A 464 2.41 5.89 -8.58
CA LEU A 464 1.14 5.57 -7.95
C LEU A 464 0.79 6.68 -6.98
N GLY A 465 -0.37 7.29 -7.15
CA GLY A 465 -0.86 8.33 -6.24
C GLY A 465 -2.25 8.76 -6.61
N GLY A 466 -2.98 9.26 -5.63
CA GLY A 466 -4.34 9.71 -5.79
C GLY A 466 -4.48 11.22 -5.95
N VAL A 467 -5.63 11.62 -6.48
CA VAL A 467 -6.13 13.01 -6.44
C VAL A 467 -7.32 13.09 -5.48
N ARG A 468 -7.81 14.29 -5.18
CA ARG A 468 -8.95 14.52 -4.27
C ARG A 468 -8.66 13.91 -2.87
N GLN A 469 -9.62 13.15 -2.30
CA GLN A 469 -9.48 12.54 -0.97
C GLN A 469 -8.72 11.21 -0.98
N SER A 470 -8.17 10.79 -2.11
CA SER A 470 -7.26 9.64 -2.19
C SER A 470 -5.81 9.99 -1.87
N GLY A 471 -5.48 11.26 -1.66
CA GLY A 471 -4.17 11.68 -1.17
C GLY A 471 -3.53 12.81 -1.95
N ASN A 472 -2.27 13.08 -1.64
CA ASN A 472 -1.50 14.23 -2.14
C ASN A 472 -0.03 13.89 -2.43
N GLY A 473 0.35 12.62 -2.37
CA GLY A 473 1.69 12.13 -2.67
C GLY A 473 1.70 11.15 -3.83
N HIS A 474 2.91 10.76 -4.25
CA HIS A 474 3.10 9.68 -5.20
C HIS A 474 4.14 8.71 -4.65
N ASP A 475 3.81 7.43 -4.65
CA ASP A 475 4.79 6.36 -4.47
C ASP A 475 5.24 5.86 -5.84
N LYS A 476 6.33 5.09 -5.86
CA LYS A 476 6.92 4.50 -7.07
C LYS A 476 7.52 5.54 -8.03
N SER A 477 8.19 5.06 -9.06
CA SER A 477 8.92 5.85 -10.06
C SER A 477 9.92 6.88 -9.51
N MET A 478 10.60 7.58 -10.39
CA MET A 478 11.49 8.70 -10.01
C MET A 478 10.76 9.83 -9.28
N HIS A 479 9.45 10.01 -9.55
CA HIS A 479 8.64 11.05 -8.92
C HIS A 479 8.48 10.88 -7.41
N ALA A 480 8.62 9.66 -6.87
CA ALA A 480 8.59 9.45 -5.42
C ALA A 480 9.78 10.08 -4.69
N LEU A 481 10.90 10.32 -5.38
CA LEU A 481 12.10 10.95 -4.79
C LEU A 481 11.85 12.41 -4.39
N ASP A 482 10.98 13.13 -5.11
CA ASP A 482 10.74 14.55 -4.90
C ASP A 482 10.25 14.87 -3.48
N LYS A 483 9.51 13.94 -2.85
CA LYS A 483 9.04 14.14 -1.47
C LYS A 483 10.14 13.95 -0.41
N TYR A 484 11.25 13.31 -0.75
CA TYR A 484 12.39 13.01 0.14
C TYR A 484 13.58 13.95 -0.06
N LEU A 485 13.40 14.98 -0.89
CA LEU A 485 14.44 15.94 -1.26
C LEU A 485 13.97 17.37 -1.03
N ASP A 486 14.87 18.22 -0.56
CA ASP A 486 14.71 19.67 -0.52
C ASP A 486 15.58 20.35 -1.58
N LEU A 487 15.07 21.46 -2.12
CA LEU A 487 15.83 22.31 -3.04
C LEU A 487 16.57 23.39 -2.23
N LYS A 488 17.87 23.50 -2.43
CA LYS A 488 18.71 24.57 -1.88
C LYS A 488 19.33 25.37 -3.01
N THR A 489 19.15 26.68 -3.00
CA THR A 489 19.80 27.57 -3.96
C THR A 489 21.12 28.08 -3.40
N ALA A 490 22.22 27.91 -4.15
CA ALA A 490 23.47 28.63 -3.94
C ALA A 490 23.55 29.75 -4.98
N TRP A 491 23.57 31.01 -4.51
CA TRP A 491 23.73 32.19 -5.36
C TRP A 491 25.12 32.76 -5.16
N ILE A 492 25.95 32.65 -6.19
CA ILE A 492 27.40 32.95 -6.11
C ILE A 492 27.72 34.13 -7.00
N GLN A 493 28.24 35.21 -6.44
CA GLN A 493 28.82 36.31 -7.22
C GLN A 493 30.26 35.93 -7.63
N LEU A 494 30.53 35.93 -8.92
CA LEU A 494 31.83 35.57 -9.51
C LEU A 494 32.80 36.79 -9.55
#